data_3d0e140be96704aa7a9608a995761988
#
_entry.id   3d0e140be96704aa7a9608a995761988
#
_cell.length_a   1.000
_cell.length_b   1.000
_cell.length_c   1.000
_cell.angle_alpha   90.00
_cell.angle_beta   90.00
_cell.angle_gamma   90.00
#
_symmetry.space_group_name_H-M   'P 1'
#
loop_
_entity.id
_entity.type
_entity.pdbx_description
1 polymer ?
#
loop_
_entity_poly.entity_id
_entity_poly.type
_entity_poly.pdbx_seq_one_letter_code
_entity_poly.pdbx_strand_id
1 'polypeptide(L)'
;MVGQFIIGALFAGLINTAVQAAWILCYLAYDPIWYAKVREEVDSVVAKHRTSEEQTPVDVLRGLSLEAWESEFPCIDLGVRDSIRLNLMGASIRQNTSGKDIEIGDTGVVVPKDAFAVSS
;
A
#
# COMPACT_ATOMS: atom_id res chain seq x y z
N MET A 1 25.36 9.38 -9.94
CA MET A 1 24.22 9.87 -9.12
C MET A 1 22.85 9.52 -9.67
N VAL A 2 22.50 9.86 -10.93
CA VAL A 2 21.15 9.57 -11.50
C VAL A 2 20.83 8.08 -11.52
N GLY A 3 21.75 7.22 -11.95
CA GLY A 3 21.52 5.77 -12.00
C GLY A 3 21.27 5.13 -10.64
N GLN A 4 21.94 5.56 -9.59
CA GLN A 4 21.70 5.07 -8.21
C GLN A 4 20.35 5.49 -7.69
N PHE A 5 19.89 6.69 -8.02
CA PHE A 5 18.56 7.17 -7.66
C PHE A 5 17.48 6.35 -8.36
N ILE A 6 17.61 6.08 -9.66
CA ILE A 6 16.66 5.28 -10.43
C ILE A 6 16.57 3.85 -9.87
N ILE A 7 17.71 3.21 -9.62
CA ILE A 7 17.77 1.88 -9.04
C ILE A 7 17.10 1.86 -7.66
N GLY A 8 17.40 2.83 -6.80
CA GLY A 8 16.80 2.95 -5.47
C GLY A 8 15.28 3.15 -5.52
N ALA A 9 14.79 4.00 -6.43
CA ALA A 9 13.35 4.25 -6.60
C ALA A 9 12.60 3.01 -7.12
N LEU A 10 13.15 2.32 -8.11
CA LEU A 10 12.60 1.06 -8.62
C LEU A 10 12.59 -0.04 -7.56
N PHE A 11 13.68 -0.19 -6.82
CA PHE A 11 13.80 -1.17 -5.75
C PHE A 11 12.77 -0.92 -4.63
N ALA A 12 12.65 0.32 -4.17
CA ALA A 12 11.68 0.70 -3.13
C ALA A 12 10.22 0.46 -3.57
N GLY A 13 9.88 0.78 -4.83
CA GLY A 13 8.56 0.56 -5.38
C GLY A 13 8.21 -0.93 -5.52
N LEU A 14 9.11 -1.72 -6.07
CA LEU A 14 8.89 -3.15 -6.30
C LEU A 14 8.81 -3.96 -5.00
N ILE A 15 9.71 -3.70 -4.04
CA ILE A 15 9.75 -4.46 -2.79
C ILE A 15 8.51 -4.18 -1.95
N ASN A 16 8.13 -2.92 -1.77
CA ASN A 16 6.97 -2.58 -0.99
C ASN A 16 5.69 -3.21 -1.56
N THR A 17 5.52 -3.17 -2.87
CA THR A 17 4.37 -3.79 -3.54
C THR A 17 4.34 -5.30 -3.33
N ALA A 18 5.47 -5.99 -3.52
CA ALA A 18 5.55 -7.43 -3.35
C ALA A 18 5.31 -7.88 -1.91
N VAL A 19 5.87 -7.15 -0.94
CA VAL A 19 5.69 -7.44 0.49
C VAL A 19 4.23 -7.24 0.91
N GLN A 20 3.59 -6.14 0.48
CA GLN A 20 2.18 -5.91 0.78
C GLN A 20 1.26 -6.96 0.15
N ALA A 21 1.51 -7.34 -1.10
CA ALA A 21 0.77 -8.41 -1.75
C ALA A 21 0.89 -9.75 -0.99
N ALA A 22 2.10 -10.10 -0.52
CA ALA A 22 2.32 -11.29 0.28
C ALA A 22 1.56 -11.25 1.61
N TRP A 23 1.57 -10.12 2.32
CA TRP A 23 0.82 -9.96 3.56
C TRP A 23 -0.69 -10.07 3.36
N ILE A 24 -1.25 -9.46 2.32
CA ILE A 24 -2.67 -9.58 2.00
C ILE A 24 -3.05 -11.04 1.76
N LEU A 25 -2.25 -11.79 1.00
CA LEU A 25 -2.49 -13.22 0.79
C LEU A 25 -2.44 -14.02 2.10
N CYS A 26 -1.51 -13.71 3.01
CA CYS A 26 -1.45 -14.33 4.33
C CYS A 26 -2.71 -14.03 5.16
N TYR A 27 -3.19 -12.77 5.17
CA TYR A 27 -4.41 -12.41 5.90
C TYR A 27 -5.64 -13.08 5.32
N LEU A 28 -5.78 -13.12 4.01
CA LEU A 28 -6.88 -13.82 3.35
C LEU A 28 -6.86 -15.34 3.61
N ALA A 29 -5.67 -15.94 3.69
CA ALA A 29 -5.54 -17.35 4.04
C ALA A 29 -5.92 -17.64 5.51
N TYR A 30 -5.75 -16.67 6.40
CA TYR A 30 -6.08 -16.78 7.81
C TYR A 30 -7.56 -16.50 8.11
N ASP A 31 -8.19 -15.58 7.36
CA ASP A 31 -9.57 -15.14 7.59
C ASP A 31 -10.51 -15.57 6.45
N PRO A 32 -11.27 -16.68 6.64
CA PRO A 32 -12.15 -17.20 5.62
C PRO A 32 -13.32 -16.26 5.27
N ILE A 33 -13.70 -15.35 6.17
CA ILE A 33 -14.80 -14.40 5.94
C ILE A 33 -14.31 -13.32 4.94
N TRP A 34 -13.11 -12.77 5.17
CA TRP A 34 -12.52 -11.82 4.25
C TRP A 34 -12.16 -12.46 2.91
N TYR A 35 -11.65 -13.69 2.92
CA TYR A 35 -11.41 -14.45 1.70
C TYR A 35 -12.67 -14.56 0.84
N ALA A 36 -13.82 -14.94 1.45
CA ALA A 36 -15.07 -15.08 0.74
C ALA A 36 -15.55 -13.75 0.13
N LYS A 37 -15.45 -12.63 0.87
CA LYS A 37 -15.81 -11.29 0.38
C LYS A 37 -14.96 -10.85 -0.81
N VAL A 38 -13.65 -10.99 -0.71
CA VAL A 38 -12.73 -10.65 -1.80
C VAL A 38 -12.96 -11.54 -3.01
N ARG A 39 -13.21 -12.82 -2.79
CA ARG A 39 -13.52 -13.76 -3.87
C ARG A 39 -14.82 -13.38 -4.60
N GLU A 40 -15.88 -13.08 -3.86
CA GLU A 40 -17.16 -12.62 -4.41
C GLU A 40 -17.01 -11.33 -5.23
N GLU A 41 -16.23 -10.36 -4.72
CA GLU A 41 -15.91 -9.11 -5.43
C GLU A 41 -15.22 -9.40 -6.76
N VAL A 42 -14.16 -10.21 -6.76
CA VAL A 42 -13.42 -10.59 -7.98
C VAL A 42 -14.32 -11.32 -8.97
N ASP A 43 -15.11 -12.30 -8.50
CA ASP A 43 -16.01 -13.07 -9.36
C ASP A 43 -17.11 -12.17 -9.97
N SER A 44 -17.61 -11.19 -9.22
CA SER A 44 -18.60 -10.20 -9.70
C SER A 44 -18.00 -9.30 -10.79
N VAL A 45 -16.79 -8.79 -10.60
CA VAL A 45 -16.10 -7.95 -11.59
C VAL A 45 -15.79 -8.77 -12.84
N VAL A 46 -15.30 -10.00 -12.69
CA VAL A 46 -15.03 -10.90 -13.82
C VAL A 46 -16.33 -11.18 -14.60
N ALA A 47 -17.44 -11.45 -13.92
CA ALA A 47 -18.73 -11.70 -14.59
C ALA A 47 -19.23 -10.46 -15.34
N LYS A 48 -19.07 -9.27 -14.75
CA LYS A 48 -19.49 -7.99 -15.36
C LYS A 48 -18.70 -7.65 -16.63
N HIS A 49 -17.39 -7.91 -16.65
CA HIS A 49 -16.50 -7.50 -17.76
C HIS A 49 -16.20 -8.63 -18.75
N ARG A 50 -16.67 -9.84 -18.51
CA ARG A 50 -16.50 -10.95 -19.45
C ARG A 50 -17.30 -10.73 -20.73
N THR A 51 -16.62 -10.80 -21.85
CA THR A 51 -17.22 -10.60 -23.19
C THR A 51 -17.36 -11.91 -23.97
N SER A 52 -16.70 -12.99 -23.59
CA SER A 52 -16.77 -14.31 -24.21
C SER A 52 -16.63 -15.42 -23.16
N GLU A 53 -17.31 -16.54 -23.38
CA GLU A 53 -17.20 -17.72 -22.49
C GLU A 53 -15.79 -18.35 -22.51
N GLU A 54 -15.03 -18.15 -23.57
CA GLU A 54 -13.66 -18.65 -23.71
C GLU A 54 -12.64 -17.86 -22.87
N GLN A 55 -12.99 -16.65 -22.42
CA GLN A 55 -12.09 -15.83 -21.62
C GLN A 55 -11.90 -16.43 -20.21
N THR A 56 -10.64 -16.61 -19.81
CA THR A 56 -10.33 -16.94 -18.42
C THR A 56 -10.52 -15.71 -17.51
N PRO A 57 -10.75 -15.90 -16.20
CA PRO A 57 -10.78 -14.76 -15.27
C PRO A 57 -9.54 -13.85 -15.35
N VAL A 58 -8.38 -14.44 -15.60
CA VAL A 58 -7.11 -13.70 -15.76
C VAL A 58 -7.13 -12.82 -17.00
N ASP A 59 -7.69 -13.30 -18.11
CA ASP A 59 -7.79 -12.50 -19.34
C ASP A 59 -8.72 -11.31 -19.16
N VAL A 60 -9.84 -11.52 -18.46
CA VAL A 60 -10.78 -10.44 -18.12
C VAL A 60 -10.09 -9.38 -17.26
N LEU A 61 -9.43 -9.79 -16.18
CA LEU A 61 -8.74 -8.88 -15.26
C LEU A 61 -7.62 -8.10 -15.95
N ARG A 62 -6.86 -8.72 -16.86
CA ARG A 62 -5.83 -8.04 -17.65
C ARG A 62 -6.38 -7.00 -18.61
N GLY A 63 -7.62 -7.16 -19.04
CA GLY A 63 -8.30 -6.22 -19.94
C GLY A 63 -8.99 -5.05 -19.26
N LEU A 64 -9.04 -5.01 -17.92
CA LEU A 64 -9.68 -3.94 -17.17
C LEU A 64 -8.96 -2.59 -17.36
N SER A 65 -9.73 -1.52 -17.46
CA SER A 65 -9.21 -0.17 -17.42
C SER A 65 -8.69 0.19 -16.01
N LEU A 66 -7.82 1.21 -15.93
CA LEU A 66 -7.36 1.72 -14.63
C LEU A 66 -8.54 2.19 -13.78
N GLU A 67 -9.52 2.86 -14.38
CA GLU A 67 -10.73 3.32 -13.70
C GLU A 67 -11.52 2.15 -13.07
N ALA A 68 -11.65 1.03 -13.78
CA ALA A 68 -12.29 -0.18 -13.24
C ALA A 68 -11.49 -0.75 -12.05
N TRP A 69 -10.15 -0.79 -12.14
CA TRP A 69 -9.30 -1.21 -11.05
C TRP A 69 -9.43 -0.32 -9.80
N GLU A 70 -9.59 0.99 -9.97
CA GLU A 70 -9.72 1.95 -8.87
C GLU A 70 -11.11 1.97 -8.23
N SER A 71 -12.16 1.64 -8.98
CA SER A 71 -13.55 1.80 -8.52
C SER A 71 -14.28 0.51 -8.19
N GLU A 72 -13.89 -0.62 -8.76
CA GLU A 72 -14.67 -1.87 -8.66
C GLU A 72 -14.12 -2.89 -7.67
N PHE A 73 -13.04 -2.58 -6.95
CA PHE A 73 -12.39 -3.46 -5.97
C PHE A 73 -12.31 -2.86 -4.55
N PRO A 74 -13.43 -2.42 -3.95
CA PRO A 74 -13.40 -1.77 -2.64
C PRO A 74 -12.91 -2.69 -1.51
N CYS A 75 -13.18 -4.01 -1.55
CA CYS A 75 -12.69 -4.93 -0.53
C CYS A 75 -11.18 -5.14 -0.65
N ILE A 76 -10.66 -5.22 -1.86
CA ILE A 76 -9.20 -5.31 -2.09
C ILE A 76 -8.52 -4.01 -1.67
N ASP A 77 -9.06 -2.84 -2.02
CA ASP A 77 -8.50 -1.53 -1.60
C ASP A 77 -8.47 -1.42 -0.07
N LEU A 78 -9.54 -1.81 0.61
CA LEU A 78 -9.59 -1.82 2.06
C LEU A 78 -8.55 -2.77 2.65
N GLY A 79 -8.40 -3.98 2.08
CA GLY A 79 -7.39 -4.94 2.49
C GLY A 79 -5.95 -4.42 2.31
N VAL A 80 -5.67 -3.71 1.20
CA VAL A 80 -4.38 -3.05 0.96
C VAL A 80 -4.11 -2.00 2.03
N ARG A 81 -5.05 -1.10 2.30
CA ARG A 81 -4.92 -0.03 3.30
C ARG A 81 -4.69 -0.58 4.70
N ASP A 82 -5.43 -1.62 5.08
CA ASP A 82 -5.30 -2.23 6.40
C ASP A 82 -3.99 -3.01 6.54
N SER A 83 -3.57 -3.70 5.48
CA SER A 83 -2.25 -4.35 5.43
C SER A 83 -1.11 -3.32 5.58
N ILE A 84 -1.18 -2.18 4.91
CA ILE A 84 -0.22 -1.08 5.07
C ILE A 84 -0.21 -0.58 6.50
N ARG A 85 -1.37 -0.32 7.09
CA ARG A 85 -1.52 0.14 8.47
C ARG A 85 -0.90 -0.82 9.49
N LEU A 86 -1.05 -2.14 9.27
CA LEU A 86 -0.56 -3.16 10.19
C LEU A 86 0.93 -3.47 10.04
N ASN A 87 1.47 -3.39 8.83
CA ASN A 87 2.80 -3.92 8.52
C ASN A 87 3.82 -2.86 8.12
N LEU A 88 3.38 -1.69 7.69
CA LEU A 88 4.30 -0.61 7.34
C LEU A 88 4.68 0.16 8.61
N MET A 89 5.60 -0.40 9.39
CA MET A 89 6.22 0.30 10.51
C MET A 89 7.27 1.27 9.98
N GLY A 90 6.81 2.37 9.38
CA GLY A 90 7.67 3.44 8.91
C GLY A 90 7.85 4.50 9.99
N ALA A 91 9.05 4.64 10.53
CA ALA A 91 9.39 5.80 11.32
C ALA A 91 9.88 6.93 10.40
N SER A 92 9.24 8.09 10.47
CA SER A 92 9.77 9.29 9.82
C SER A 92 10.78 9.95 10.74
N ILE A 93 12.04 10.00 10.30
CA ILE A 93 13.14 10.60 11.07
C ILE A 93 13.48 11.97 10.48
N ARG A 94 13.51 12.98 11.31
CA ARG A 94 13.91 14.35 10.94
C ARG A 94 14.98 14.85 11.90
N GLN A 95 16.06 15.37 11.35
CA GLN A 95 17.11 16.02 12.15
C GLN A 95 16.82 17.51 12.26
N ASN A 96 16.97 18.05 13.46
CA ASN A 96 16.96 19.49 13.67
C ASN A 96 18.30 20.09 13.24
N THR A 97 18.35 20.65 12.06
CA THR A 97 19.54 21.32 11.48
C THR A 97 19.50 22.84 11.59
N SER A 98 18.57 23.40 12.37
CA SER A 98 18.39 24.87 12.49
C SER A 98 19.47 25.59 13.28
N GLY A 99 20.34 24.84 13.96
CA GLY A 99 21.38 25.40 14.83
C GLY A 99 20.90 25.84 16.22
N LYS A 100 19.61 25.66 16.54
CA LYS A 100 18.98 25.99 17.84
C LYS A 100 17.90 24.97 18.18
N ASP A 101 17.42 25.01 19.41
CA ASP A 101 16.24 24.24 19.84
C ASP A 101 14.98 24.75 19.10
N ILE A 102 14.12 23.83 18.70
CA ILE A 102 12.85 24.14 17.98
C ILE A 102 11.69 23.60 18.79
N GLU A 103 10.72 24.46 19.06
CA GLU A 103 9.44 24.04 19.63
C GLU A 103 8.49 23.54 18.52
N ILE A 104 7.79 22.43 18.76
CA ILE A 104 6.84 21.85 17.80
C ILE A 104 5.44 22.46 18.03
N GLY A 105 5.09 23.46 17.25
CA GLY A 105 3.82 24.16 17.36
C GLY A 105 3.59 24.65 18.79
N ASP A 106 2.34 24.58 19.25
CA ASP A 106 1.95 24.98 20.63
C ASP A 106 1.92 23.79 21.60
N THR A 107 2.72 22.74 21.34
CA THR A 107 2.68 21.47 22.10
C THR A 107 3.54 21.49 23.36
N GLY A 108 4.43 22.46 23.52
CA GLY A 108 5.47 22.48 24.56
C GLY A 108 6.58 21.43 24.37
N VAL A 109 6.55 20.69 23.26
CA VAL A 109 7.61 19.72 22.91
C VAL A 109 8.74 20.44 22.21
N VAL A 110 9.95 20.31 22.76
CA VAL A 110 11.17 20.92 22.21
C VAL A 110 12.05 19.83 21.56
N VAL A 111 12.44 20.04 20.32
CA VAL A 111 13.47 19.24 19.64
C VAL A 111 14.81 19.98 19.78
N PRO A 112 15.74 19.44 20.59
CA PRO A 112 17.05 20.09 20.79
C PRO A 112 17.82 20.24 19.47
N LYS A 113 18.74 21.20 19.45
CA LYS A 113 19.70 21.36 18.37
C LYS A 113 20.39 20.03 18.07
N ASP A 114 20.53 19.71 16.78
CA ASP A 114 21.16 18.50 16.24
C ASP A 114 20.50 17.17 16.63
N ALA A 115 19.41 17.21 17.41
CA ALA A 115 18.64 16.02 17.80
C ALA A 115 17.77 15.51 16.61
N PHE A 116 17.35 14.24 16.74
CA PHE A 116 16.42 13.62 15.80
C PHE A 116 15.03 13.53 16.42
N ALA A 117 14.03 13.98 15.67
CA ALA A 117 12.62 13.72 15.95
C ALA A 117 12.18 12.47 15.17
N VAL A 118 11.49 11.56 15.84
CA VAL A 118 10.95 10.34 15.25
C VAL A 118 9.44 10.38 15.42
N SER A 119 8.71 10.24 14.31
CA SER A 119 7.26 10.07 14.30
C SER A 119 6.90 8.72 13.68
N SER A 120 6.04 7.98 14.33
CA SER A 120 5.44 6.74 13.85
C SER A 120 4.02 6.99 13.34
#